data_1632cad9549d2c5567bcb57ec173eac5
#
_entry.id   1632cad9549d2c5567bcb57ec173eac5
#
_cell.length_a   1.000
_cell.length_b   1.000
_cell.length_c   1.000
_cell.angle_alpha   90.00
_cell.angle_beta   90.00
_cell.angle_gamma   90.00
#
_symmetry.space_group_name_H-M   'P 1'
#
loop_
_entity.id
_entity.type
_entity.pdbx_description
1 polymer ?
#
loop_
_entity_poly.entity_id
_entity_poly.type
_entity_poly.pdbx_seq_one_letter_code
_entity_poly.pdbx_strand_id
1 'polypeptide(L)'
;YFTIVIVATLAFTALCIVCICLDPERAFLPALVVSVLIICLGSYALMLHFRQKTIALKRARGWEAQTAKRVGFVAEEPAPKPLSQKWDLFFLIPIAITGLVCMVGYPLMPEHLATNIDLSGQVAHWMDKTPLTAAFPFLIVVFLDGCFAFSHWSILRSKKGIDASRPAASAWAYGAFARAQSMMLVGLGMMLSFLGPIMALSFMGVITMQQALLPIVIMSAIVLVVVLAISMIYGQNGARLLRRMEEPTSMPVDDDRYWKLGIFYWNHDDASLFVPERFGIGWTINLGRPAAWAIIVSFVLVVVAFIIFSLCL
;
A
#
# COMPACT_ATOMS: atom_id res chain seq x y z
N TYR A 1 5.29 -23.60 1.36
CA TYR A 1 5.74 -22.21 1.46
C TYR A 1 5.08 -21.50 2.64
N PHE A 2 3.76 -21.29 2.62
CA PHE A 2 3.03 -20.53 3.65
C PHE A 2 3.27 -21.06 5.06
N THR A 3 3.23 -22.36 5.27
CA THR A 3 3.47 -22.98 6.58
C THR A 3 4.86 -22.63 7.12
N ILE A 4 5.90 -22.72 6.27
CA ILE A 4 7.27 -22.41 6.66
C ILE A 4 7.40 -20.94 7.04
N VAL A 5 6.83 -20.04 6.23
CA VAL A 5 6.85 -18.59 6.51
C VAL A 5 6.13 -18.28 7.82
N ILE A 6 4.94 -18.83 8.04
CA ILE A 6 4.18 -18.61 9.28
C ILE A 6 4.96 -19.08 10.51
N VAL A 7 5.49 -20.31 10.47
CA VAL A 7 6.24 -20.88 11.60
C VAL A 7 7.51 -20.07 11.89
N ALA A 8 8.26 -19.69 10.85
CA ALA A 8 9.45 -18.88 10.98
C ALA A 8 9.12 -17.48 11.55
N THR A 9 8.05 -16.85 11.06
CA THR A 9 7.58 -15.55 11.56
C THR A 9 7.21 -15.62 13.04
N LEU A 10 6.42 -16.63 13.43
CA LEU A 10 6.00 -16.80 14.83
C LEU A 10 7.20 -17.06 15.75
N ALA A 11 8.13 -17.94 15.36
CA ALA A 11 9.32 -18.24 16.15
C ALA A 11 10.20 -17.00 16.32
N PHE A 12 10.38 -16.22 15.25
CA PHE A 12 11.18 -15.01 15.29
C PHE A 12 10.52 -13.88 16.08
N THR A 13 9.20 -13.72 15.95
CA THR A 13 8.44 -12.76 16.77
C THR A 13 8.54 -13.09 18.26
N ALA A 14 8.43 -14.37 18.63
CA ALA A 14 8.62 -14.81 20.00
C ALA A 14 10.02 -14.48 20.54
N LEU A 15 11.07 -14.71 19.74
CA LEU A 15 12.44 -14.34 20.09
C LEU A 15 12.60 -12.84 20.32
N CYS A 16 12.02 -12.02 19.45
CA CYS A 16 12.04 -10.56 19.58
C CYS A 16 11.33 -10.08 20.84
N ILE A 17 10.17 -10.69 21.18
CA ILE A 17 9.46 -10.39 22.44
C ILE A 17 10.34 -10.69 23.64
N VAL A 18 11.04 -11.83 23.66
CA VAL A 18 11.99 -12.17 24.74
C VAL A 18 13.10 -11.13 24.85
N CYS A 19 13.72 -10.74 23.74
CA CYS A 19 14.78 -9.73 23.74
C CYS A 19 14.28 -8.37 24.27
N ILE A 20 13.07 -7.95 23.87
CA ILE A 20 12.46 -6.71 24.33
C ILE A 20 12.13 -6.79 25.83
N CYS A 21 11.69 -7.94 26.34
CA CYS A 21 11.41 -8.13 27.78
C CYS A 21 12.70 -8.08 28.63
N LEU A 22 13.85 -8.46 28.06
CA LEU A 22 15.14 -8.43 28.78
C LEU A 22 15.74 -7.02 28.85
N ASP A 23 15.66 -6.24 27.77
CA ASP A 23 16.15 -4.85 27.73
C ASP A 23 15.29 -4.02 26.76
N PRO A 24 14.17 -3.44 27.25
CA PRO A 24 13.22 -2.71 26.40
C PRO A 24 13.83 -1.51 25.70
N GLU A 25 14.68 -0.75 26.37
CA GLU A 25 15.20 0.52 25.82
C GLU A 25 16.19 0.31 24.67
N ARG A 26 17.07 -0.70 24.79
CA ARG A 26 18.11 -0.97 23.80
C ARG A 26 17.72 -1.98 22.74
N ALA A 27 16.86 -2.94 23.10
CA ALA A 27 16.52 -4.05 22.22
C ALA A 27 15.33 -3.77 21.30
N PHE A 28 14.42 -2.83 21.63
CA PHE A 28 13.18 -2.63 20.89
C PHE A 28 13.41 -2.26 19.41
N LEU A 29 14.14 -1.18 19.15
CA LEU A 29 14.35 -0.71 17.78
C LEU A 29 15.18 -1.67 16.93
N PRO A 30 16.34 -2.19 17.39
CA PRO A 30 17.08 -3.21 16.66
C PRO A 30 16.27 -4.49 16.41
N ALA A 31 15.54 -4.99 17.42
CA ALA A 31 14.71 -6.17 17.26
C ALA A 31 13.62 -5.97 16.20
N LEU A 32 12.95 -4.80 16.19
CA LEU A 32 11.94 -4.46 15.20
C LEU A 32 12.54 -4.44 13.78
N VAL A 33 13.64 -3.72 13.58
CA VAL A 33 14.30 -3.60 12.26
C VAL A 33 14.78 -4.96 11.76
N VAL A 34 15.46 -5.72 12.61
CA VAL A 34 15.97 -7.06 12.26
C VAL A 34 14.81 -8.01 11.95
N SER A 35 13.71 -7.95 12.72
CA SER A 35 12.50 -8.74 12.48
C SER A 35 11.92 -8.48 11.09
N VAL A 36 11.71 -7.21 10.77
CA VAL A 36 11.16 -6.82 9.46
C VAL A 36 12.07 -7.28 8.33
N LEU A 37 13.38 -7.07 8.45
CA LEU A 37 14.35 -7.49 7.44
C LEU A 37 14.36 -9.01 7.25
N ILE A 38 14.39 -9.79 8.31
CA ILE A 38 14.41 -11.27 8.21
C ILE A 38 13.09 -11.78 7.62
N ILE A 39 11.95 -11.25 8.05
CA ILE A 39 10.65 -11.66 7.52
C ILE A 39 10.55 -11.32 6.03
N CYS A 40 10.91 -10.11 5.63
CA CYS A 40 10.83 -9.67 4.24
C CYS A 40 11.81 -10.43 3.34
N LEU A 41 13.09 -10.45 3.69
CA LEU A 41 14.12 -11.10 2.87
C LEU A 41 13.99 -12.63 2.89
N GLY A 42 13.67 -13.22 4.04
CA GLY A 42 13.45 -14.65 4.18
C GLY A 42 12.22 -15.14 3.39
N SER A 43 11.11 -14.41 3.47
CA SER A 43 9.90 -14.71 2.68
C SER A 43 10.18 -14.63 1.19
N TYR A 44 10.93 -13.61 0.77
CA TYR A 44 11.30 -13.43 -0.63
C TYR A 44 12.24 -14.53 -1.13
N ALA A 45 13.26 -14.89 -0.37
CA ALA A 45 14.19 -15.98 -0.71
C ALA A 45 13.45 -17.33 -0.84
N LEU A 46 12.53 -17.63 0.09
CA LEU A 46 11.66 -18.81 0.03
C LEU A 46 10.76 -18.78 -1.22
N MET A 47 10.18 -17.63 -1.54
CA MET A 47 9.38 -17.46 -2.75
C MET A 47 10.19 -17.78 -4.01
N LEU A 48 11.41 -17.26 -4.12
CA LEU A 48 12.30 -17.53 -5.27
C LEU A 48 12.65 -19.03 -5.37
N HIS A 49 12.94 -19.67 -4.24
CA HIS A 49 13.24 -21.11 -4.20
C HIS A 49 12.05 -21.94 -4.70
N PHE A 50 10.86 -21.71 -4.17
CA PHE A 50 9.66 -22.46 -4.59
C PHE A 50 9.24 -22.13 -6.01
N ARG A 51 9.47 -20.89 -6.48
CA ARG A 51 9.26 -20.50 -7.88
C ARG A 51 10.10 -21.35 -8.83
N GLN A 52 11.38 -21.55 -8.53
CA GLN A 52 12.26 -22.37 -9.35
C GLN A 52 11.76 -23.83 -9.43
N LYS A 53 11.34 -24.39 -8.29
CA LYS A 53 10.75 -25.75 -8.26
C LYS A 53 9.45 -25.82 -9.06
N THR A 54 8.59 -24.81 -8.98
CA THR A 54 7.33 -24.77 -9.74
C THR A 54 7.59 -24.70 -11.24
N ILE A 55 8.55 -23.89 -11.69
CA ILE A 55 8.94 -23.78 -13.10
C ILE A 55 9.51 -25.12 -13.60
N ALA A 56 10.35 -25.78 -12.81
CA ALA A 56 10.90 -27.10 -13.16
C ALA A 56 9.80 -28.15 -13.30
N LEU A 57 8.85 -28.17 -12.35
CA LEU A 57 7.71 -29.08 -12.40
C LEU A 57 6.79 -28.81 -13.61
N LYS A 58 6.55 -27.54 -13.92
CA LYS A 58 5.76 -27.09 -15.07
C LYS A 58 6.37 -27.60 -16.38
N ARG A 59 7.68 -27.43 -16.54
CA ARG A 59 8.41 -27.95 -17.71
C ARG A 59 8.36 -29.46 -17.78
N ALA A 60 8.60 -30.15 -16.65
CA ALA A 60 8.57 -31.61 -16.60
C ALA A 60 7.20 -32.23 -16.94
N ARG A 61 6.11 -31.50 -16.65
CA ARG A 61 4.73 -31.96 -16.92
C ARG A 61 4.15 -31.38 -18.21
N GLY A 62 4.92 -30.61 -18.99
CA GLY A 62 4.43 -29.99 -20.22
C GLY A 62 3.26 -29.01 -20.01
N TRP A 63 3.14 -28.41 -18.84
CA TRP A 63 2.10 -27.41 -18.54
C TRP A 63 2.45 -26.05 -19.15
N GLU A 64 2.63 -26.04 -20.46
CA GLU A 64 2.79 -24.79 -21.21
C GLU A 64 1.42 -24.29 -21.61
N ALA A 65 1.08 -23.07 -21.19
CA ALA A 65 -0.16 -22.45 -21.59
C ALA A 65 -0.10 -22.14 -23.08
N GLN A 66 -1.18 -22.47 -23.78
CA GLN A 66 -1.34 -22.07 -25.19
C GLN A 66 -1.26 -20.55 -25.31
N THR A 67 -0.67 -20.09 -26.42
CA THR A 67 -0.48 -18.68 -26.77
C THR A 67 -1.65 -17.79 -26.36
N ALA A 68 -1.34 -16.63 -25.76
CA ALA A 68 -2.31 -15.62 -25.34
C ALA A 68 -3.28 -15.28 -26.48
N LYS A 69 -4.51 -15.74 -26.39
CA LYS A 69 -5.57 -15.31 -27.31
C LYS A 69 -6.06 -13.94 -26.85
N ARG A 70 -6.03 -12.97 -27.76
CA ARG A 70 -6.77 -11.71 -27.58
C ARG A 70 -8.24 -12.03 -27.78
N VAL A 71 -9.04 -11.85 -26.74
CA VAL A 71 -10.48 -12.08 -26.79
C VAL A 71 -11.18 -10.74 -26.71
N GLY A 72 -11.95 -10.40 -27.75
CA GLY A 72 -12.98 -9.37 -27.70
C GLY A 72 -14.29 -10.03 -27.28
N PHE A 73 -14.99 -9.46 -26.32
CA PHE A 73 -16.32 -9.92 -25.95
C PHE A 73 -17.26 -8.73 -25.77
N VAL A 74 -18.53 -8.96 -26.02
CA VAL A 74 -19.60 -8.02 -25.70
C VAL A 74 -20.34 -8.59 -24.50
N ALA A 75 -20.32 -7.87 -23.38
CA ALA A 75 -21.07 -8.26 -22.19
C ALA A 75 -22.48 -7.71 -22.28
N GLU A 76 -23.48 -8.52 -21.95
CA GLU A 76 -24.88 -8.07 -21.84
C GLU A 76 -25.04 -7.11 -20.67
N GLU A 77 -24.32 -7.34 -19.56
CA GLU A 77 -24.27 -6.43 -18.42
C GLU A 77 -22.91 -5.73 -18.31
N PRO A 78 -22.88 -4.41 -18.07
CA PRO A 78 -21.64 -3.67 -17.92
C PRO A 78 -20.92 -4.06 -16.61
N ALA A 79 -19.64 -4.41 -16.70
CA ALA A 79 -18.81 -4.67 -15.51
C ALA A 79 -18.76 -3.43 -14.60
N PRO A 80 -18.75 -3.61 -13.26
CA PRO A 80 -18.58 -2.52 -12.32
C PRO A 80 -17.33 -1.70 -12.64
N LYS A 81 -17.44 -0.37 -12.53
CA LYS A 81 -16.32 0.54 -12.79
C LYS A 81 -15.76 1.06 -11.46
N PRO A 82 -14.44 1.26 -11.33
CA PRO A 82 -13.86 1.96 -10.19
C PRO A 82 -14.40 3.39 -10.12
N LEU A 83 -14.28 4.03 -8.96
CA LEU A 83 -14.64 5.44 -8.78
C LEU A 83 -13.87 6.30 -9.78
N SER A 84 -14.47 7.39 -10.24
CA SER A 84 -13.75 8.36 -11.07
C SER A 84 -12.75 9.14 -10.22
N GLN A 85 -11.66 9.61 -10.83
CA GLN A 85 -10.63 10.40 -10.13
C GLN A 85 -11.17 11.70 -9.51
N LYS A 86 -12.35 12.17 -9.93
CA LYS A 86 -13.00 13.33 -9.34
C LYS A 86 -13.29 13.17 -7.84
N TRP A 87 -13.40 11.95 -7.35
CA TRP A 87 -13.58 11.68 -5.92
C TRP A 87 -12.34 12.06 -5.08
N ASP A 88 -11.17 12.11 -5.69
CA ASP A 88 -9.94 12.56 -5.02
C ASP A 88 -9.99 14.05 -4.63
N LEU A 89 -10.90 14.83 -5.22
CA LEU A 89 -11.14 16.23 -4.82
C LEU A 89 -11.62 16.35 -3.36
N PHE A 90 -12.19 15.29 -2.78
CA PHE A 90 -12.55 15.29 -1.37
C PHE A 90 -11.32 15.38 -0.45
N PHE A 91 -10.13 15.00 -0.90
CA PHE A 91 -8.89 15.20 -0.15
C PHE A 91 -8.57 16.67 0.10
N LEU A 92 -9.09 17.58 -0.72
CA LEU A 92 -8.93 19.03 -0.49
C LEU A 92 -9.59 19.50 0.82
N ILE A 93 -10.57 18.76 1.35
CA ILE A 93 -11.27 19.12 2.60
C ILE A 93 -10.31 19.01 3.79
N PRO A 94 -9.71 17.85 4.12
CA PRO A 94 -8.77 17.75 5.24
C PRO A 94 -7.49 18.57 5.00
N ILE A 95 -7.02 18.72 3.75
CA ILE A 95 -5.90 19.59 3.40
C ILE A 95 -6.23 21.05 3.79
N ALA A 96 -7.40 21.55 3.37
CA ALA A 96 -7.81 22.93 3.68
C ALA A 96 -8.02 23.14 5.19
N ILE A 97 -8.65 22.19 5.87
CA ILE A 97 -8.84 22.22 7.33
C ILE A 97 -7.48 22.26 8.03
N THR A 98 -6.54 21.37 7.66
CA THR A 98 -5.21 21.33 8.26
C THR A 98 -4.46 22.62 8.03
N GLY A 99 -4.45 23.13 6.79
CA GLY A 99 -3.81 24.40 6.45
C GLY A 99 -4.39 25.57 7.24
N LEU A 100 -5.71 25.64 7.35
CA LEU A 100 -6.38 26.66 8.14
C LEU A 100 -6.01 26.58 9.63
N VAL A 101 -6.04 25.37 10.22
CA VAL A 101 -5.67 25.15 11.62
C VAL A 101 -4.21 25.52 11.87
N CYS A 102 -3.28 25.13 10.98
CA CYS A 102 -1.87 25.50 11.10
C CYS A 102 -1.68 27.03 10.99
N MET A 103 -2.36 27.69 10.05
CA MET A 103 -2.22 29.12 9.80
C MET A 103 -2.81 29.95 10.95
N VAL A 104 -4.05 29.66 11.36
CA VAL A 104 -4.73 30.40 12.44
C VAL A 104 -4.13 30.03 13.80
N GLY A 105 -3.68 28.78 13.97
CA GLY A 105 -3.08 28.30 15.20
C GLY A 105 -1.65 28.71 15.42
N TYR A 106 -0.93 29.15 14.37
CA TYR A 106 0.49 29.51 14.47
C TYR A 106 0.81 30.46 15.63
N PRO A 107 0.09 31.60 15.85
CA PRO A 107 0.37 32.47 16.97
C PRO A 107 0.21 31.79 18.35
N LEU A 108 -0.69 30.81 18.45
CA LEU A 108 -1.02 30.11 19.68
C LEU A 108 -0.04 28.98 20.02
N MET A 109 0.78 28.54 19.05
CA MET A 109 1.77 27.49 19.28
C MET A 109 2.87 27.95 20.23
N PRO A 110 3.35 27.11 21.15
CA PRO A 110 4.49 27.39 22.03
C PRO A 110 5.78 27.54 21.20
N GLU A 111 6.85 28.09 21.82
CA GLU A 111 8.15 28.27 21.17
C GLU A 111 8.84 26.94 20.83
N HIS A 112 8.54 25.87 21.60
CA HIS A 112 9.02 24.53 21.36
C HIS A 112 7.84 23.59 21.13
N LEU A 113 7.82 22.92 19.99
CA LEU A 113 6.79 21.99 19.58
C LEU A 113 7.18 20.56 19.93
N ALA A 114 6.32 19.83 20.62
CA ALA A 114 6.51 18.41 20.90
C ALA A 114 6.26 17.61 19.61
N THR A 115 7.29 16.93 19.11
CA THR A 115 7.21 16.21 17.82
C THR A 115 7.24 14.69 17.96
N ASN A 116 7.75 14.20 19.07
CA ASN A 116 7.82 12.75 19.34
C ASN A 116 7.62 12.46 20.82
N ILE A 117 7.09 11.27 21.12
CA ILE A 117 6.95 10.75 22.48
C ILE A 117 7.67 9.40 22.56
N ASP A 118 8.25 9.12 23.71
CA ASP A 118 8.84 7.82 24.04
C ASP A 118 7.77 6.78 24.40
N LEU A 119 8.20 5.56 24.66
CA LEU A 119 7.31 4.46 25.06
C LEU A 119 6.66 4.69 26.43
N SER A 120 7.19 5.58 27.27
CA SER A 120 6.61 5.98 28.55
C SER A 120 5.56 7.08 28.42
N GLY A 121 5.40 7.64 27.21
CA GLY A 121 4.49 8.75 26.92
C GLY A 121 5.07 10.13 27.24
N GLN A 122 6.36 10.22 27.57
CA GLN A 122 7.06 11.50 27.73
C GLN A 122 7.49 12.06 26.38
N VAL A 123 7.58 13.39 26.28
CA VAL A 123 8.06 14.02 25.04
C VAL A 123 9.55 13.74 24.88
N ALA A 124 9.89 12.98 23.85
CA ALA A 124 11.26 12.58 23.54
C ALA A 124 12.01 13.60 22.67
N HIS A 125 11.28 14.39 21.88
CA HIS A 125 11.91 15.37 21.00
C HIS A 125 11.07 16.64 20.89
N TRP A 126 11.76 17.76 20.91
CA TRP A 126 11.21 19.10 20.77
C TRP A 126 11.83 19.79 19.56
N MET A 127 11.04 20.55 18.81
CA MET A 127 11.51 21.36 17.70
C MET A 127 11.14 22.83 17.93
N ASP A 128 12.01 23.73 17.49
CA ASP A 128 11.74 25.15 17.58
C ASP A 128 10.58 25.56 16.66
N LYS A 129 9.78 26.48 17.14
CA LYS A 129 8.67 27.04 16.38
C LYS A 129 9.19 27.88 15.22
N THR A 130 9.05 27.38 14.02
CA THR A 130 9.25 28.12 12.79
C THR A 130 8.00 27.99 11.92
N PRO A 131 7.78 28.85 10.91
CA PRO A 131 6.66 28.66 9.98
C PRO A 131 6.68 27.29 9.30
N LEU A 132 7.86 26.73 9.07
CA LEU A 132 8.06 25.45 8.42
C LEU A 132 7.71 24.29 9.34
N THR A 133 8.17 24.29 10.62
CA THR A 133 7.82 23.28 11.61
C THR A 133 6.34 23.29 11.92
N ALA A 134 5.73 24.47 12.04
CA ALA A 134 4.30 24.61 12.26
C ALA A 134 3.45 24.12 11.07
N ALA A 135 3.97 24.21 9.84
CA ALA A 135 3.31 23.71 8.63
C ALA A 135 3.50 22.20 8.41
N PHE A 136 4.32 21.52 9.21
CA PHE A 136 4.64 20.10 9.02
C PHE A 136 3.39 19.19 8.94
N PRO A 137 2.35 19.32 9.80
CA PRO A 137 1.12 18.56 9.67
C PRO A 137 0.43 18.74 8.31
N PHE A 138 0.42 19.97 7.78
CA PHE A 138 -0.14 20.27 6.47
C PHE A 138 0.66 19.59 5.34
N LEU A 139 1.99 19.63 5.40
CA LEU A 139 2.85 19.01 4.39
C LEU A 139 2.71 17.50 4.38
N ILE A 140 2.58 16.86 5.56
CA ILE A 140 2.32 15.41 5.66
C ILE A 140 0.99 15.06 4.99
N VAL A 141 -0.09 15.81 5.25
CA VAL A 141 -1.40 15.54 4.64
C VAL A 141 -1.35 15.68 3.13
N VAL A 142 -0.74 16.74 2.61
CA VAL A 142 -0.58 16.94 1.16
C VAL A 142 0.18 15.78 0.52
N PHE A 143 1.26 15.33 1.15
CA PHE A 143 2.05 14.20 0.67
C PHE A 143 1.24 12.88 0.71
N LEU A 144 0.57 12.62 1.82
CA LEU A 144 -0.25 11.42 2.02
C LEU A 144 -1.39 11.35 0.99
N ASP A 145 -2.14 12.43 0.83
CA ASP A 145 -3.24 12.52 -0.13
C ASP A 145 -2.74 12.42 -1.57
N GLY A 146 -1.56 12.97 -1.86
CA GLY A 146 -0.88 12.77 -3.13
C GLY A 146 -0.59 11.28 -3.42
N CYS A 147 -0.13 10.54 -2.41
CA CYS A 147 0.09 9.10 -2.52
C CYS A 147 -1.21 8.31 -2.75
N PHE A 148 -2.31 8.66 -2.06
CA PHE A 148 -3.61 8.04 -2.26
C PHE A 148 -4.18 8.34 -3.65
N ALA A 149 -4.13 9.60 -4.08
CA ALA A 149 -4.58 10.02 -5.41
C ALA A 149 -3.77 9.34 -6.53
N PHE A 150 -2.45 9.23 -6.36
CA PHE A 150 -1.60 8.49 -7.29
C PHE A 150 -1.95 6.99 -7.33
N SER A 151 -2.17 6.37 -6.18
CA SER A 151 -2.58 4.97 -6.09
C SER A 151 -3.93 4.74 -6.76
N HIS A 152 -4.90 5.64 -6.56
CA HIS A 152 -6.20 5.60 -7.23
C HIS A 152 -6.05 5.78 -8.75
N TRP A 153 -5.25 6.73 -9.20
CA TRP A 153 -4.94 6.93 -10.61
C TRP A 153 -4.32 5.68 -11.26
N SER A 154 -3.45 4.97 -10.54
CA SER A 154 -2.82 3.74 -11.03
C SER A 154 -3.85 2.63 -11.30
N ILE A 155 -4.86 2.49 -10.44
CA ILE A 155 -5.98 1.55 -10.64
C ILE A 155 -6.73 1.87 -11.92
N LEU A 156 -7.05 3.16 -12.16
CA LEU A 156 -7.79 3.60 -13.35
C LEU A 156 -7.03 3.35 -14.65
N ARG A 157 -5.70 3.32 -14.59
CA ARG A 157 -4.79 3.11 -15.74
C ARG A 157 -4.27 1.70 -15.86
N SER A 158 -4.62 0.83 -14.91
CA SER A 158 -4.11 -0.53 -14.89
C SER A 158 -4.73 -1.41 -15.97
N LYS A 159 -3.94 -2.40 -16.41
CA LYS A 159 -4.41 -3.47 -17.27
C LYS A 159 -5.48 -4.30 -16.55
N LYS A 160 -6.57 -4.60 -17.23
CA LYS A 160 -7.62 -5.47 -16.71
C LYS A 160 -7.15 -6.92 -16.78
N GLY A 161 -7.18 -7.64 -15.66
CA GLY A 161 -6.90 -9.08 -15.61
C GLY A 161 -8.11 -9.88 -16.07
N ILE A 162 -8.27 -10.05 -17.39
CA ILE A 162 -9.41 -10.78 -17.97
C ILE A 162 -8.95 -12.19 -18.35
N ASP A 163 -9.68 -13.21 -17.91
CA ASP A 163 -9.49 -14.60 -18.29
C ASP A 163 -10.15 -14.83 -19.66
N ALA A 164 -9.36 -15.27 -20.65
CA ALA A 164 -9.83 -15.51 -22.01
C ALA A 164 -10.85 -16.66 -22.12
N SER A 165 -10.89 -17.58 -21.16
CA SER A 165 -11.87 -18.68 -21.12
C SER A 165 -13.23 -18.21 -20.58
N ARG A 166 -13.25 -17.16 -19.74
CA ARG A 166 -14.45 -16.65 -19.06
C ARG A 166 -14.43 -15.12 -19.05
N PRO A 167 -14.45 -14.48 -20.24
CA PRO A 167 -14.17 -13.05 -20.34
C PRO A 167 -15.20 -12.18 -19.60
N ALA A 168 -16.49 -12.51 -19.68
CA ALA A 168 -17.55 -11.74 -19.02
C ALA A 168 -17.47 -11.83 -17.50
N ALA A 169 -17.38 -13.06 -16.94
CA ALA A 169 -17.31 -13.28 -15.49
C ALA A 169 -16.04 -12.68 -14.89
N SER A 170 -14.87 -12.87 -15.55
CA SER A 170 -13.60 -12.31 -15.08
C SER A 170 -13.55 -10.79 -15.18
N ALA A 171 -14.14 -10.19 -16.22
CA ALA A 171 -14.25 -8.73 -16.33
C ALA A 171 -15.13 -8.14 -15.24
N TRP A 172 -16.25 -8.81 -14.92
CA TRP A 172 -17.13 -8.38 -13.83
C TRP A 172 -16.43 -8.50 -12.46
N ALA A 173 -15.80 -9.64 -12.19
CA ALA A 173 -15.09 -9.88 -10.93
C ALA A 173 -13.92 -8.90 -10.72
N TYR A 174 -13.15 -8.65 -11.79
CA TYR A 174 -12.09 -7.63 -11.76
C TYR A 174 -12.66 -6.22 -11.55
N GLY A 175 -13.74 -5.87 -12.24
CA GLY A 175 -14.39 -4.57 -12.09
C GLY A 175 -14.91 -4.34 -10.67
N ALA A 176 -15.54 -5.35 -10.06
CA ALA A 176 -16.00 -5.28 -8.67
C ALA A 176 -14.83 -5.10 -7.69
N PHE A 177 -13.74 -5.85 -7.89
CA PHE A 177 -12.50 -5.69 -7.12
C PHE A 177 -11.90 -4.28 -7.26
N ALA A 178 -11.72 -3.78 -8.49
CA ALA A 178 -11.17 -2.47 -8.74
C ALA A 178 -12.04 -1.33 -8.17
N ARG A 179 -13.38 -1.51 -8.19
CA ARG A 179 -14.32 -0.59 -7.55
C ARG A 179 -14.14 -0.58 -6.03
N ALA A 180 -14.07 -1.75 -5.39
CA ALA A 180 -13.87 -1.86 -3.95
C ALA A 180 -12.52 -1.24 -3.52
N GLN A 181 -11.45 -1.49 -4.29
CA GLN A 181 -10.14 -0.90 -4.05
C GLN A 181 -10.17 0.64 -4.19
N SER A 182 -10.82 1.18 -5.22
CA SER A 182 -10.92 2.63 -5.39
C SER A 182 -11.73 3.29 -4.26
N MET A 183 -12.83 2.66 -3.83
CA MET A 183 -13.61 3.12 -2.67
C MET A 183 -12.79 3.09 -1.38
N MET A 184 -12.03 2.03 -1.17
CA MET A 184 -11.12 1.89 -0.04
C MET A 184 -10.07 3.00 -0.03
N LEU A 185 -9.38 3.24 -1.15
CA LEU A 185 -8.34 4.27 -1.22
C LEU A 185 -8.88 5.66 -0.93
N VAL A 186 -10.02 6.03 -1.53
CA VAL A 186 -10.64 7.34 -1.28
C VAL A 186 -11.12 7.43 0.18
N GLY A 187 -11.80 6.41 0.69
CA GLY A 187 -12.33 6.40 2.06
C GLY A 187 -11.25 6.41 3.13
N LEU A 188 -10.25 5.53 3.01
CA LEU A 188 -9.13 5.47 3.96
C LEU A 188 -8.20 6.68 3.83
N GLY A 189 -7.94 7.16 2.61
CA GLY A 189 -7.17 8.38 2.40
C GLY A 189 -7.83 9.55 3.12
N MET A 190 -9.10 9.79 2.85
CA MET A 190 -9.89 10.83 3.52
C MET A 190 -9.84 10.71 5.06
N MET A 191 -10.02 9.49 5.59
CA MET A 191 -9.98 9.25 7.04
C MET A 191 -8.59 9.56 7.63
N LEU A 192 -7.52 9.05 7.00
CA LEU A 192 -6.15 9.24 7.49
C LEU A 192 -5.68 10.70 7.39
N SER A 193 -6.17 11.45 6.42
CA SER A 193 -5.83 12.87 6.26
C SER A 193 -6.32 13.74 7.43
N PHE A 194 -7.34 13.29 8.17
CA PHE A 194 -7.75 13.94 9.41
C PHE A 194 -6.73 13.82 10.56
N LEU A 195 -5.67 13.03 10.41
CA LEU A 195 -4.53 13.06 11.32
C LEU A 195 -3.81 14.42 11.29
N GLY A 196 -3.85 15.14 10.17
CA GLY A 196 -3.24 16.47 10.05
C GLY A 196 -3.80 17.51 11.04
N PRO A 197 -5.11 17.75 11.06
CA PRO A 197 -5.72 18.64 12.07
C PRO A 197 -5.44 18.19 13.50
N ILE A 198 -5.45 16.87 13.78
CA ILE A 198 -5.14 16.31 15.10
C ILE A 198 -3.70 16.67 15.50
N MET A 199 -2.73 16.48 14.61
CA MET A 199 -1.33 16.87 14.85
C MET A 199 -1.20 18.38 15.04
N ALA A 200 -1.88 19.20 14.24
CA ALA A 200 -1.84 20.65 14.37
C ALA A 200 -2.42 21.12 15.73
N LEU A 201 -3.50 20.51 16.19
CA LEU A 201 -4.07 20.78 17.52
C LEU A 201 -3.13 20.37 18.64
N SER A 202 -2.37 19.27 18.47
CA SER A 202 -1.34 18.85 19.42
C SER A 202 -0.19 19.85 19.46
N PHE A 203 0.23 20.41 18.32
CA PHE A 203 1.26 21.46 18.26
C PHE A 203 0.81 22.76 18.93
N MET A 204 -0.48 23.07 18.91
CA MET A 204 -1.06 24.20 19.62
C MET A 204 -1.18 23.95 21.14
N GLY A 205 -0.95 22.74 21.62
CA GLY A 205 -1.19 22.36 23.01
C GLY A 205 -2.67 22.25 23.40
N VAL A 206 -3.60 22.28 22.43
CA VAL A 206 -5.05 22.09 22.67
C VAL A 206 -5.35 20.67 23.12
N ILE A 207 -4.65 19.72 22.54
CA ILE A 207 -4.64 18.32 22.95
C ILE A 207 -3.22 17.88 23.28
N THR A 208 -3.07 16.96 24.20
CA THR A 208 -1.76 16.37 24.50
C THR A 208 -1.37 15.38 23.40
N MET A 209 -0.06 15.16 23.22
CA MET A 209 0.45 14.15 22.31
C MET A 209 -0.12 12.74 22.61
N GLN A 210 -0.30 12.40 23.89
CA GLN A 210 -0.94 11.15 24.31
C GLN A 210 -2.41 11.07 23.88
N GLN A 211 -3.17 12.16 23.96
CA GLN A 211 -4.54 12.20 23.47
C GLN A 211 -4.61 12.04 21.94
N ALA A 212 -3.60 12.53 21.20
CA ALA A 212 -3.51 12.34 19.75
C ALA A 212 -3.23 10.88 19.34
N LEU A 213 -2.65 10.06 20.24
CA LEU A 213 -2.38 8.63 19.96
C LEU A 213 -3.67 7.81 19.80
N LEU A 214 -4.71 8.09 20.56
CA LEU A 214 -5.94 7.30 20.50
C LEU A 214 -6.59 7.31 19.11
N PRO A 215 -6.82 8.48 18.44
CA PRO A 215 -7.28 8.50 17.06
C PRO A 215 -6.35 7.74 16.09
N ILE A 216 -5.03 7.87 16.25
CA ILE A 216 -4.05 7.16 15.40
C ILE A 216 -4.23 5.64 15.51
N VAL A 217 -4.33 5.11 16.73
CA VAL A 217 -4.52 3.67 16.97
C VAL A 217 -5.85 3.20 16.39
N ILE A 218 -6.94 3.94 16.63
CA ILE A 218 -8.27 3.59 16.09
C ILE A 218 -8.24 3.58 14.56
N MET A 219 -7.70 4.62 13.92
CA MET A 219 -7.61 4.71 12.47
C MET A 219 -6.75 3.57 11.90
N SER A 220 -5.62 3.25 12.54
CA SER A 220 -4.77 2.13 12.13
C SER A 220 -5.49 0.79 12.22
N ALA A 221 -6.29 0.57 13.27
CA ALA A 221 -7.11 -0.63 13.42
C ALA A 221 -8.18 -0.71 12.32
N ILE A 222 -8.85 0.39 12.00
CA ILE A 222 -9.84 0.47 10.91
C ILE A 222 -9.17 0.14 9.55
N VAL A 223 -8.00 0.73 9.26
CA VAL A 223 -7.24 0.42 8.03
C VAL A 223 -6.97 -1.07 7.94
N LEU A 224 -6.46 -1.69 9.01
CA LEU A 224 -6.15 -3.11 9.03
C LEU A 224 -7.40 -3.95 8.76
N VAL A 225 -8.52 -3.67 9.45
CA VAL A 225 -9.77 -4.41 9.28
C VAL A 225 -10.32 -4.27 7.86
N VAL A 226 -10.35 -3.05 7.30
CA VAL A 226 -10.86 -2.80 5.95
C VAL A 226 -10.02 -3.49 4.88
N VAL A 227 -8.68 -3.39 4.99
CA VAL A 227 -7.76 -4.03 4.05
C VAL A 227 -7.90 -5.55 4.09
N LEU A 228 -7.97 -6.14 5.30
CA LEU A 228 -8.18 -7.58 5.48
C LEU A 228 -9.54 -8.02 4.94
N ALA A 229 -10.62 -7.28 5.23
CA ALA A 229 -11.96 -7.60 4.75
C ALA A 229 -12.03 -7.61 3.22
N ILE A 230 -11.51 -6.59 2.55
CA ILE A 230 -11.48 -6.52 1.09
C ILE A 230 -10.62 -7.68 0.52
N SER A 231 -9.47 -7.95 1.14
CA SER A 231 -8.60 -9.07 0.75
C SER A 231 -9.30 -10.42 0.87
N MET A 232 -10.09 -10.61 1.93
CA MET A 232 -10.84 -11.86 2.17
C MET A 232 -12.06 -12.01 1.26
N ILE A 233 -12.73 -10.92 0.91
CA ILE A 233 -13.95 -10.94 0.07
C ILE A 233 -13.58 -11.14 -1.40
N TYR A 234 -12.67 -10.32 -1.92
CA TYR A 234 -12.37 -10.28 -3.36
C TYR A 234 -11.20 -11.16 -3.74
N GLY A 235 -10.21 -11.32 -2.85
CA GLY A 235 -8.93 -11.95 -3.17
C GLY A 235 -8.16 -11.14 -4.21
N GLN A 236 -7.09 -11.72 -4.71
CA GLN A 236 -6.26 -11.10 -5.74
C GLN A 236 -7.06 -10.93 -7.05
N ASN A 237 -7.13 -9.70 -7.57
CA ASN A 237 -7.81 -9.38 -8.84
C ASN A 237 -9.26 -9.88 -8.94
N GLY A 238 -9.96 -10.06 -7.82
CA GLY A 238 -11.31 -10.62 -7.81
C GLY A 238 -11.35 -12.14 -7.94
N ALA A 239 -10.23 -12.85 -7.82
CA ALA A 239 -10.16 -14.29 -8.03
C ALA A 239 -11.08 -15.11 -7.09
N ARG A 240 -11.28 -14.66 -5.85
CA ARG A 240 -12.22 -15.33 -4.93
C ARG A 240 -13.67 -15.16 -5.37
N LEU A 241 -14.00 -13.98 -5.88
CA LEU A 241 -15.32 -13.70 -6.42
C LEU A 241 -15.59 -14.54 -7.67
N LEU A 242 -14.61 -14.59 -8.58
CA LEU A 242 -14.67 -15.41 -9.79
C LEU A 242 -14.87 -16.90 -9.48
N ARG A 243 -14.18 -17.44 -8.45
CA ARG A 243 -14.36 -18.83 -8.02
C ARG A 243 -15.75 -19.15 -7.49
N ARG A 244 -16.46 -18.15 -6.94
CA ARG A 244 -17.84 -18.33 -6.45
C ARG A 244 -18.86 -18.32 -7.57
N MET A 245 -18.50 -17.77 -8.73
CA MET A 245 -19.42 -17.63 -9.87
C MET A 245 -19.43 -18.89 -10.74
N GLU A 246 -18.28 -19.59 -10.88
CA GLU A 246 -18.14 -20.77 -11.74
C GLU A 246 -16.98 -21.68 -11.30
N GLU A 247 -17.02 -22.95 -11.66
CA GLU A 247 -15.89 -23.88 -11.47
C GLU A 247 -14.71 -23.53 -12.41
N PRO A 248 -13.46 -23.64 -11.95
CA PRO A 248 -12.29 -23.29 -12.74
C PRO A 248 -12.01 -24.35 -13.81
N THR A 249 -12.19 -24.01 -15.07
CA THR A 249 -12.02 -24.94 -16.21
C THR A 249 -10.76 -24.71 -17.05
N SER A 250 -9.99 -23.65 -16.83
CA SER A 250 -8.80 -23.37 -17.64
C SER A 250 -7.64 -22.79 -16.83
N MET A 251 -6.41 -23.05 -17.30
CA MET A 251 -5.22 -22.41 -16.78
C MET A 251 -5.11 -20.96 -17.26
N PRO A 252 -4.66 -20.03 -16.40
CA PRO A 252 -4.38 -18.67 -16.82
C PRO A 252 -3.24 -18.63 -17.85
N VAL A 253 -3.20 -17.58 -18.66
CA VAL A 253 -2.16 -17.35 -19.66
C VAL A 253 -0.78 -17.39 -19.02
N ASP A 254 0.16 -18.12 -19.66
CA ASP A 254 1.54 -18.18 -19.21
C ASP A 254 2.33 -16.95 -19.65
N ASP A 255 2.48 -16.03 -18.72
CA ASP A 255 3.29 -14.82 -18.86
C ASP A 255 4.59 -14.83 -18.05
N ASP A 256 4.98 -16.02 -17.54
CA ASP A 256 6.14 -16.24 -16.66
C ASP A 256 7.44 -15.61 -17.19
N ARG A 257 7.63 -15.59 -18.51
CA ARG A 257 8.82 -15.02 -19.18
C ARG A 257 9.00 -13.52 -18.91
N TYR A 258 7.93 -12.79 -18.67
CA TYR A 258 7.95 -11.34 -18.44
C TYR A 258 8.16 -10.99 -16.96
N TRP A 259 8.00 -11.96 -16.05
CA TRP A 259 8.16 -11.76 -14.61
C TRP A 259 9.58 -12.06 -14.16
N LYS A 260 10.41 -11.02 -14.06
CA LYS A 260 11.80 -11.13 -13.57
C LYS A 260 11.80 -11.26 -12.05
N LEU A 261 12.60 -12.19 -11.52
CA LEU A 261 12.65 -12.50 -10.09
C LEU A 261 11.26 -12.76 -9.44
N GLY A 262 10.25 -13.03 -10.25
CA GLY A 262 8.90 -13.37 -9.80
C GLY A 262 7.99 -12.19 -9.44
N ILE A 263 8.52 -10.98 -9.27
CA ILE A 263 7.78 -9.79 -8.83
C ILE A 263 7.90 -8.60 -9.80
N PHE A 264 8.95 -8.52 -10.59
CA PHE A 264 9.17 -7.41 -11.52
C PHE A 264 8.61 -7.76 -12.89
N TYR A 265 7.59 -7.04 -13.34
CA TYR A 265 7.05 -7.20 -14.68
C TYR A 265 7.86 -6.38 -15.68
N TRP A 266 8.36 -7.04 -16.71
CA TRP A 266 9.21 -6.43 -17.74
C TRP A 266 8.76 -6.89 -19.13
N ASN A 267 7.97 -6.08 -19.81
CA ASN A 267 7.48 -6.39 -21.15
C ASN A 267 7.39 -5.11 -22.00
N HIS A 268 8.25 -5.01 -22.99
CA HIS A 268 8.27 -3.88 -23.94
C HIS A 268 7.08 -3.89 -24.89
N ASP A 269 6.53 -5.08 -25.20
CA ASP A 269 5.43 -5.25 -26.15
C ASP A 269 4.07 -4.94 -25.51
N ASP A 270 3.99 -4.93 -24.18
CA ASP A 270 2.77 -4.58 -23.46
C ASP A 270 2.69 -3.06 -23.25
N ALA A 271 1.72 -2.42 -23.90
CA ALA A 271 1.50 -0.98 -23.76
C ALA A 271 1.07 -0.52 -22.37
N SER A 272 0.64 -1.46 -21.51
CA SER A 272 0.14 -1.15 -20.17
C SER A 272 1.27 -0.70 -19.25
N LEU A 273 1.06 0.41 -18.55
CA LEU A 273 2.01 0.93 -17.57
C LEU A 273 1.86 0.22 -16.21
N PHE A 274 0.62 -0.03 -15.78
CA PHE A 274 0.31 -0.78 -14.57
C PHE A 274 -0.33 -2.10 -14.94
N VAL A 275 0.12 -3.17 -14.29
CA VAL A 275 -0.40 -4.53 -14.47
C VAL A 275 -0.77 -5.12 -13.10
N PRO A 276 -1.74 -6.03 -13.04
CA PRO A 276 -2.04 -6.73 -11.79
C PRO A 276 -0.82 -7.43 -11.23
N GLU A 277 -0.58 -7.33 -9.94
CA GLU A 277 0.48 -8.08 -9.28
C GLU A 277 0.28 -9.58 -9.42
N ARG A 278 1.38 -10.31 -9.48
CA ARG A 278 1.36 -11.77 -9.55
C ARG A 278 1.14 -12.40 -8.18
N PHE A 279 1.75 -11.84 -7.17
CA PHE A 279 1.65 -12.27 -5.77
C PHE A 279 1.25 -11.07 -4.92
N GLY A 280 0.13 -11.18 -4.22
CA GLY A 280 -0.40 -10.08 -3.43
C GLY A 280 -1.70 -9.52 -3.98
N ILE A 281 -2.10 -8.38 -3.50
CA ILE A 281 -3.32 -7.67 -3.89
C ILE A 281 -2.93 -6.27 -4.32
N GLY A 282 -3.02 -5.99 -5.61
CA GLY A 282 -2.67 -4.67 -6.12
C GLY A 282 -2.16 -4.71 -7.56
N TRP A 283 -1.39 -3.70 -7.89
CA TRP A 283 -0.82 -3.50 -9.21
C TRP A 283 0.65 -3.17 -9.09
N THR A 284 1.43 -3.68 -10.04
CA THR A 284 2.85 -3.34 -10.21
C THR A 284 3.05 -2.55 -11.50
N ILE A 285 4.21 -1.94 -11.61
CA ILE A 285 4.56 -1.13 -12.77
C ILE A 285 5.34 -1.96 -13.81
N ASN A 286 5.07 -1.75 -15.10
CA ASN A 286 5.78 -2.41 -16.19
C ASN A 286 7.14 -1.72 -16.43
N LEU A 287 8.21 -2.31 -15.92
CA LEU A 287 9.58 -1.79 -16.07
C LEU A 287 10.11 -1.81 -17.52
N GLY A 288 9.41 -2.49 -18.43
CA GLY A 288 9.69 -2.41 -19.88
C GLY A 288 9.27 -1.08 -20.50
N ARG A 289 8.54 -0.19 -19.78
CA ARG A 289 8.08 1.10 -20.29
C ARG A 289 8.94 2.24 -19.76
N PRO A 290 9.44 3.17 -20.61
CA PRO A 290 10.21 4.33 -20.14
C PRO A 290 9.47 5.20 -19.12
N ALA A 291 8.14 5.37 -19.28
CA ALA A 291 7.31 6.11 -18.33
C ALA A 291 7.32 5.51 -16.92
N ALA A 292 7.54 4.18 -16.77
CA ALA A 292 7.67 3.54 -15.47
C ALA A 292 8.88 4.07 -14.70
N TRP A 293 10.02 4.22 -15.37
CA TRP A 293 11.24 4.74 -14.78
C TRP A 293 11.11 6.21 -14.39
N ALA A 294 10.45 7.03 -15.23
CA ALA A 294 10.15 8.41 -14.87
C ALA A 294 9.31 8.51 -13.58
N ILE A 295 8.30 7.66 -13.44
CA ILE A 295 7.46 7.62 -12.23
C ILE A 295 8.29 7.18 -11.01
N ILE A 296 9.07 6.09 -11.13
CA ILE A 296 9.89 5.57 -10.03
C ILE A 296 10.91 6.62 -9.58
N VAL A 297 11.63 7.23 -10.52
CA VAL A 297 12.63 8.27 -10.20
C VAL A 297 11.96 9.47 -9.53
N SER A 298 10.84 9.96 -10.09
CA SER A 298 10.10 11.07 -9.50
C SER A 298 9.64 10.76 -8.08
N PHE A 299 9.11 9.56 -7.84
CA PHE A 299 8.67 9.13 -6.50
C PHE A 299 9.85 9.06 -5.53
N VAL A 300 10.98 8.45 -5.94
CA VAL A 300 12.19 8.37 -5.10
C VAL A 300 12.70 9.78 -4.77
N LEU A 301 12.74 10.71 -5.74
CA LEU A 301 13.17 12.08 -5.50
C LEU A 301 12.26 12.80 -4.49
N VAL A 302 10.93 12.62 -4.60
CA VAL A 302 9.98 13.21 -3.65
C VAL A 302 10.17 12.63 -2.26
N VAL A 303 10.35 11.31 -2.13
CA VAL A 303 10.60 10.66 -0.83
C VAL A 303 11.92 11.13 -0.22
N VAL A 304 13.00 11.17 -1.01
CA VAL A 304 14.31 11.66 -0.54
C VAL A 304 14.22 13.13 -0.11
N ALA A 305 13.57 13.97 -0.91
CA ALA A 305 13.37 15.37 -0.55
C ALA A 305 12.59 15.51 0.77
N PHE A 306 11.55 14.71 0.97
CA PHE A 306 10.77 14.70 2.20
C PHE A 306 11.58 14.21 3.40
N ILE A 307 12.41 13.18 3.23
CA ILE A 307 13.32 12.68 4.29
C ILE A 307 14.36 13.77 4.66
N ILE A 308 15.02 14.36 3.66
CA ILE A 308 15.98 15.44 3.90
C ILE A 308 15.30 16.59 4.63
N PHE A 309 14.13 17.00 4.15
CA PHE A 309 13.33 18.04 4.79
C PHE A 309 13.04 17.70 6.26
N SER A 310 12.60 16.48 6.55
CA SER A 310 12.31 16.00 7.92
C SER A 310 13.54 15.92 8.82
N LEU A 311 14.74 15.71 8.25
CA LEU A 311 16.00 15.68 9.00
C LEU A 311 16.58 17.09 9.24
N CYS A 312 16.19 18.08 8.43
CA CYS A 312 16.62 19.49 8.58
C CYS A 312 15.68 20.31 9.48
N LEU A 313 14.53 19.74 9.86
CA LEU A 313 13.63 20.30 10.87
C LEU A 313 14.08 19.91 12.26
#